data_468bd264a6475d2e2ca5cac3864f9bd3
#
_entry.id   468bd264a6475d2e2ca5cac3864f9bd3
#
_cell.length_a   1.000
_cell.length_b   1.000
_cell.length_c   1.000
_cell.angle_alpha   90.00
_cell.angle_beta   90.00
_cell.angle_gamma   90.00
#
_symmetry.space_group_name_H-M   'P 1'
#
loop_
_entity.id
_entity.type
_entity.pdbx_description
1 polymer ?
#
loop_
_entity_poly.entity_id
_entity_poly.type
_entity_poly.pdbx_seq_one_letter_code
_entity_poly.pdbx_strand_id
1 'polypeptide(L)'
;FLIVGLVVSVIIGTCISAAVASKIVGPVRKVKKAMHRVEKGDFSQRLEVTGFNGEIDELIESYNKMAQELGGIEMFRENFINSFSHEFKTPIVSIQGFAKQLKKENLSEEKKQEYIDIIISESKRLTNLSSNILMLSKLENQQIITDKTSFSLDEQIRNCILLLEKQWTAKDISFDIDMQEIQYTTNAEMLSQVWVNIIGNAIKFSPEGSSIRVKLFKEGDVITAEITDRGIGMDQQTISHIFERFYQGDRAHASEGNGLGLPLVKRIVELCNGNIRVESQYGKGTNFIVTLPENG
;
A
#
# COMPACT_ATOMS: atom_id res chain seq x y z
N PHE A 1 2.74 20.59 74.20
CA PHE A 1 2.40 19.40 73.39
C PHE A 1 1.48 19.73 72.21
N LEU A 2 0.39 20.50 72.40
CA LEU A 2 -0.58 20.88 71.31
C LEU A 2 0.07 21.69 70.19
N ILE A 3 0.93 22.67 70.49
CA ILE A 3 1.61 23.51 69.49
C ILE A 3 2.59 22.67 68.63
N VAL A 4 3.31 21.76 69.28
CA VAL A 4 4.25 20.86 68.60
C VAL A 4 3.50 19.89 67.65
N GLY A 5 2.34 19.36 68.09
CA GLY A 5 1.49 18.52 67.27
C GLY A 5 0.94 19.27 66.02
N LEU A 6 0.56 20.53 66.19
CA LEU A 6 0.06 21.38 65.10
C LEU A 6 1.20 21.65 64.08
N VAL A 7 2.38 22.03 64.54
CA VAL A 7 3.54 22.27 63.63
C VAL A 7 3.93 21.03 62.84
N VAL A 8 3.97 19.87 63.52
CA VAL A 8 4.27 18.58 62.85
C VAL A 8 3.20 18.23 61.82
N SER A 9 1.91 18.43 62.09
CA SER A 9 0.80 18.20 61.19
C SER A 9 0.90 19.09 59.93
N VAL A 10 1.24 20.38 60.09
CA VAL A 10 1.45 21.30 58.94
C VAL A 10 2.63 20.91 58.11
N ILE A 11 3.73 20.50 58.69
CA ILE A 11 4.94 20.02 57.95
C ILE A 11 4.60 18.77 57.18
N ILE A 12 3.96 17.76 57.79
CA ILE A 12 3.55 16.54 57.10
C ILE A 12 2.60 16.86 55.94
N GLY A 13 1.58 17.69 56.15
CA GLY A 13 0.62 18.10 55.16
C GLY A 13 1.28 18.80 53.95
N THR A 14 2.24 19.73 54.23
CA THR A 14 2.98 20.41 53.15
C THR A 14 3.90 19.45 52.41
N CYS A 15 4.57 18.52 53.04
CA CYS A 15 5.40 17.50 52.40
C CYS A 15 4.57 16.54 51.53
N ILE A 16 3.42 16.07 51.99
CA ILE A 16 2.49 15.25 51.22
C ILE A 16 1.98 16.03 50.03
N SER A 17 1.53 17.27 50.22
CA SER A 17 1.04 18.12 49.14
C SER A 17 2.09 18.38 48.06
N ALA A 18 3.32 18.67 48.47
CA ALA A 18 4.44 18.85 47.53
C ALA A 18 4.78 17.56 46.76
N ALA A 19 4.73 16.41 47.44
CA ALA A 19 4.95 15.11 46.79
C ALA A 19 3.84 14.78 45.77
N VAL A 20 2.57 14.99 46.12
CA VAL A 20 1.45 14.81 45.20
C VAL A 20 1.54 15.76 44.00
N ALA A 21 1.86 17.04 44.27
CA ALA A 21 2.02 18.04 43.21
C ALA A 21 3.14 17.68 42.23
N SER A 22 4.25 17.17 42.70
CA SER A 22 5.39 16.82 41.84
C SER A 22 5.20 15.50 41.11
N LYS A 23 4.63 14.49 41.76
CA LYS A 23 4.53 13.12 41.24
C LYS A 23 3.27 12.84 40.42
N ILE A 24 2.19 13.57 40.66
CA ILE A 24 0.90 13.37 39.99
C ILE A 24 0.51 14.58 39.13
N VAL A 25 0.39 15.76 39.72
CA VAL A 25 -0.12 16.95 39.03
C VAL A 25 0.86 17.42 37.94
N GLY A 26 2.17 17.35 38.20
CA GLY A 26 3.20 17.73 37.24
C GLY A 26 3.13 16.95 35.93
N PRO A 27 3.23 15.62 35.97
CA PRO A 27 3.09 14.75 34.79
C PRO A 27 1.75 14.94 34.05
N VAL A 28 0.62 14.99 34.77
CA VAL A 28 -0.70 15.24 34.16
C VAL A 28 -0.75 16.57 33.39
N ARG A 29 -0.14 17.63 33.93
CA ARG A 29 -0.01 18.91 33.20
C ARG A 29 0.85 18.80 31.96
N LYS A 30 1.90 17.97 31.97
CA LYS A 30 2.73 17.69 30.78
C LYS A 30 1.93 16.99 29.71
N VAL A 31 1.18 15.92 30.07
CA VAL A 31 0.28 15.23 29.14
C VAL A 31 -0.76 16.17 28.56
N LYS A 32 -1.44 17.01 29.39
CA LYS A 32 -2.40 18.01 28.91
C LYS A 32 -1.78 18.98 27.90
N LYS A 33 -0.57 19.50 28.15
CA LYS A 33 0.14 20.37 27.20
C LYS A 33 0.50 19.67 25.92
N ALA A 34 0.93 18.42 26.01
CA ALA A 34 1.28 17.63 24.86
C ALA A 34 0.06 17.26 24.00
N MET A 35 -1.09 16.94 24.62
CA MET A 35 -2.38 16.76 23.93
C MET A 35 -2.80 18.04 23.17
N HIS A 36 -2.56 19.22 23.73
CA HIS A 36 -2.88 20.50 23.07
C HIS A 36 -1.99 20.77 21.83
N ARG A 37 -0.79 20.16 21.79
CA ARG A 37 0.06 20.16 20.58
C ARG A 37 -0.48 19.21 19.51
N VAL A 38 -0.88 18.02 19.92
CA VAL A 38 -1.53 17.04 19.03
C VAL A 38 -2.79 17.65 18.39
N GLU A 39 -3.61 18.37 19.16
CA GLU A 39 -4.78 19.10 18.63
C GLU A 39 -4.40 20.11 17.53
N LYS A 40 -3.20 20.67 17.57
CA LYS A 40 -2.68 21.60 16.56
C LYS A 40 -1.90 20.90 15.42
N GLY A 41 -1.90 19.59 15.38
CA GLY A 41 -1.20 18.80 14.36
C GLY A 41 0.29 18.55 14.65
N ASP A 42 0.79 18.87 15.84
CA ASP A 42 2.17 18.55 16.24
C ASP A 42 2.21 17.21 16.95
N PHE A 43 2.52 16.16 16.21
CA PHE A 43 2.65 14.78 16.70
C PHE A 43 4.08 14.39 17.10
N SER A 44 5.03 15.31 17.05
CA SER A 44 6.46 14.99 17.24
C SER A 44 6.83 14.79 18.70
N GLN A 45 6.07 15.39 19.63
CA GLN A 45 6.41 15.38 21.05
C GLN A 45 6.19 13.99 21.67
N ARG A 46 7.24 13.49 22.37
CA ARG A 46 7.17 12.30 23.23
C ARG A 46 7.40 12.73 24.67
N LEU A 47 6.68 12.08 25.57
CA LEU A 47 6.83 12.28 27.01
C LEU A 47 7.64 11.14 27.61
N GLU A 48 8.57 11.47 28.47
CA GLU A 48 9.34 10.48 29.23
C GLU A 48 8.48 9.89 30.36
N VAL A 49 8.48 8.58 30.50
CA VAL A 49 7.85 7.89 31.62
C VAL A 49 8.52 8.28 32.92
N THR A 50 7.74 8.40 33.99
CA THR A 50 8.25 8.89 35.29
C THR A 50 9.05 7.84 36.05
N GLY A 51 8.93 6.57 35.67
CA GLY A 51 9.63 5.43 36.29
C GLY A 51 9.00 4.96 37.61
N PHE A 52 7.77 5.41 37.92
CA PHE A 52 7.08 5.00 39.16
C PHE A 52 6.11 3.82 38.94
N ASN A 53 6.05 3.23 37.73
CA ASN A 53 5.21 2.07 37.38
C ASN A 53 3.77 2.18 37.90
N GLY A 54 3.09 3.26 37.62
CA GLY A 54 1.70 3.49 38.02
C GLY A 54 0.87 4.03 36.84
N GLU A 55 -0.39 4.39 37.15
CA GLU A 55 -1.39 4.87 36.16
C GLU A 55 -0.89 6.10 35.35
N ILE A 56 0.06 6.87 35.90
CA ILE A 56 0.65 8.03 35.21
C ILE A 56 1.59 7.56 34.09
N ASP A 57 2.38 6.52 34.32
CA ASP A 57 3.29 5.96 33.29
C ASP A 57 2.47 5.31 32.17
N GLU A 58 1.40 4.58 32.51
CA GLU A 58 0.46 4.00 31.54
C GLU A 58 -0.24 5.08 30.70
N LEU A 59 -0.63 6.21 31.32
CA LEU A 59 -1.19 7.36 30.61
C LEU A 59 -0.18 7.98 29.65
N ILE A 60 1.08 8.12 30.06
CA ILE A 60 2.15 8.66 29.22
C ILE A 60 2.43 7.72 28.03
N GLU A 61 2.50 6.42 28.26
CA GLU A 61 2.68 5.41 27.20
C GLU A 61 1.53 5.42 26.21
N SER A 62 0.29 5.46 26.70
CA SER A 62 -0.91 5.57 25.86
C SER A 62 -0.91 6.85 25.04
N TYR A 63 -0.54 7.99 25.62
CA TYR A 63 -0.35 9.24 24.88
C TYR A 63 0.73 9.10 23.78
N ASN A 64 1.90 8.55 24.12
CA ASN A 64 2.99 8.39 23.18
C ASN A 64 2.62 7.49 22.00
N LYS A 65 1.91 6.38 22.28
CA LYS A 65 1.40 5.47 21.25
C LYS A 65 0.39 6.17 20.34
N MET A 66 -0.59 6.88 20.92
CA MET A 66 -1.57 7.66 20.16
C MET A 66 -0.88 8.73 19.28
N ALA A 67 0.07 9.50 19.84
CA ALA A 67 0.79 10.51 19.09
C ALA A 67 1.65 9.92 17.96
N GLN A 68 2.19 8.73 18.16
CA GLN A 68 2.93 7.99 17.12
C GLN A 68 2.02 7.54 15.98
N GLU A 69 0.88 6.95 16.30
CA GLU A 69 -0.09 6.48 15.32
C GLU A 69 -0.66 7.66 14.50
N LEU A 70 -1.07 8.75 15.17
CA LEU A 70 -1.56 9.95 14.47
C LEU A 70 -0.49 10.61 13.59
N GLY A 71 0.75 10.69 14.09
CA GLY A 71 1.88 11.21 13.30
C GLY A 71 2.19 10.35 12.08
N GLY A 72 2.08 9.03 12.22
CA GLY A 72 2.19 8.08 11.10
C GLY A 72 1.10 8.29 10.04
N ILE A 73 -0.14 8.48 10.47
CA ILE A 73 -1.28 8.75 9.57
C ILE A 73 -1.07 10.06 8.81
N GLU A 74 -0.66 11.15 9.50
CA GLU A 74 -0.47 12.46 8.86
C GLU A 74 0.72 12.44 7.88
N MET A 75 1.85 11.85 8.26
CA MET A 75 2.99 11.67 7.36
C MET A 75 2.61 10.86 6.13
N PHE A 76 1.83 9.78 6.34
CA PHE A 76 1.30 8.97 5.26
C PHE A 76 0.39 9.80 4.33
N ARG A 77 -0.52 10.62 4.89
CA ARG A 77 -1.40 11.50 4.13
C ARG A 77 -0.62 12.51 3.30
N GLU A 78 0.39 13.16 3.89
CA GLU A 78 1.25 14.11 3.17
C GLU A 78 2.02 13.45 2.03
N ASN A 79 2.65 12.30 2.30
CA ASN A 79 3.38 11.53 1.28
C ASN A 79 2.44 11.08 0.15
N PHE A 80 1.21 10.65 0.50
CA PHE A 80 0.20 10.28 -0.48
C PHE A 80 -0.17 11.47 -1.39
N ILE A 81 -0.48 12.65 -0.83
CA ILE A 81 -0.84 13.85 -1.59
C ILE A 81 0.33 14.30 -2.48
N ASN A 82 1.56 14.27 -1.97
CA ASN A 82 2.74 14.67 -2.72
C ASN A 82 3.00 13.71 -3.89
N SER A 83 2.99 12.41 -3.65
CA SER A 83 3.17 11.38 -4.69
C SER A 83 2.05 11.42 -5.72
N PHE A 84 0.80 11.55 -5.26
CA PHE A 84 -0.36 11.74 -6.12
C PHE A 84 -0.18 12.94 -7.05
N SER A 85 0.18 14.10 -6.50
CA SER A 85 0.38 15.32 -7.28
C SER A 85 1.48 15.16 -8.33
N HIS A 86 2.54 14.47 -7.97
CA HIS A 86 3.67 14.19 -8.88
C HIS A 86 3.26 13.25 -10.02
N GLU A 87 2.59 12.14 -9.70
CA GLU A 87 2.14 11.13 -10.67
C GLU A 87 1.08 11.67 -11.64
N PHE A 88 0.26 12.65 -11.22
CA PHE A 88 -0.67 13.35 -12.12
C PHE A 88 0.00 14.43 -12.97
N LYS A 89 0.94 15.19 -12.38
CA LYS A 89 1.58 16.31 -13.08
C LYS A 89 2.37 15.85 -14.29
N THR A 90 3.11 14.76 -14.19
CA THR A 90 3.98 14.24 -15.25
C THR A 90 3.22 13.96 -16.54
N PRO A 91 2.18 13.10 -16.58
CA PRO A 91 1.42 12.83 -17.80
C PRO A 91 0.68 14.07 -18.32
N ILE A 92 0.15 14.94 -17.45
CA ILE A 92 -0.52 16.17 -17.86
C ILE A 92 0.46 17.09 -18.60
N VAL A 93 1.67 17.27 -18.06
CA VAL A 93 2.71 18.09 -18.71
C VAL A 93 3.15 17.47 -20.04
N SER A 94 3.29 16.14 -20.10
CA SER A 94 3.59 15.41 -21.34
C SER A 94 2.52 15.63 -22.40
N ILE A 95 1.24 15.40 -22.07
CA ILE A 95 0.10 15.64 -22.97
C ILE A 95 0.10 17.07 -23.47
N GLN A 96 0.23 18.06 -22.57
CA GLN A 96 0.27 19.48 -22.97
C GLN A 96 1.46 19.80 -23.88
N GLY A 97 2.62 19.21 -23.62
CA GLY A 97 3.83 19.39 -24.40
C GLY A 97 3.65 18.90 -25.83
N PHE A 98 3.21 17.65 -26.00
CA PHE A 98 3.01 17.06 -27.32
C PHE A 98 1.83 17.68 -28.07
N ALA A 99 0.74 18.06 -27.41
CA ALA A 99 -0.35 18.80 -28.00
C ALA A 99 0.09 20.18 -28.53
N LYS A 100 1.03 20.88 -27.85
CA LYS A 100 1.63 22.12 -28.33
C LYS A 100 2.53 21.87 -29.56
N GLN A 101 3.28 20.75 -29.57
CA GLN A 101 4.12 20.40 -30.71
C GLN A 101 3.28 20.10 -31.96
N LEU A 102 2.10 19.46 -31.81
CA LEU A 102 1.19 19.21 -32.94
C LEU A 102 0.68 20.49 -33.64
N LYS A 103 0.73 21.65 -32.98
CA LYS A 103 0.35 22.94 -33.58
C LYS A 103 1.43 23.53 -34.51
N LYS A 104 2.63 22.95 -34.57
CA LYS A 104 3.70 23.45 -35.45
C LYS A 104 3.40 23.12 -36.91
N GLU A 105 3.59 24.14 -37.76
CA GLU A 105 3.52 24.01 -39.22
C GLU A 105 4.68 23.17 -39.69
N ASN A 106 4.82 22.27 -40.38
CA ASN A 106 5.96 21.45 -40.88
C ASN A 106 6.33 20.23 -40.08
N LEU A 107 5.36 19.59 -39.37
CA LEU A 107 5.55 18.26 -38.85
C LEU A 107 5.28 17.19 -39.90
N SER A 108 6.16 16.17 -39.98
CA SER A 108 5.88 15.00 -40.82
C SER A 108 4.70 14.21 -40.22
N GLU A 109 3.96 13.46 -41.07
CA GLU A 109 2.82 12.66 -40.62
C GLU A 109 3.25 11.59 -39.60
N GLU A 110 4.46 11.03 -39.73
CA GLU A 110 5.01 10.08 -38.76
C GLU A 110 5.18 10.73 -37.38
N LYS A 111 5.72 11.97 -37.30
CA LYS A 111 5.85 12.69 -36.04
C LYS A 111 4.52 13.10 -35.43
N LYS A 112 3.53 13.43 -36.27
CA LYS A 112 2.18 13.71 -35.77
C LYS A 112 1.57 12.47 -35.15
N GLN A 113 1.71 11.31 -35.80
CA GLN A 113 1.21 10.05 -35.28
C GLN A 113 1.91 9.67 -33.99
N GLU A 114 3.24 9.78 -33.91
CA GLU A 114 4.01 9.57 -32.70
C GLU A 114 3.50 10.42 -31.52
N TYR A 115 3.28 11.72 -31.75
CA TYR A 115 2.80 12.61 -30.68
C TYR A 115 1.37 12.30 -30.27
N ILE A 116 0.50 11.90 -31.20
CA ILE A 116 -0.85 11.44 -30.90
C ILE A 116 -0.80 10.16 -30.05
N ASP A 117 0.04 9.21 -30.40
CA ASP A 117 0.18 7.95 -29.66
C ASP A 117 0.68 8.18 -28.25
N ILE A 118 1.62 9.11 -28.04
CA ILE A 118 2.07 9.52 -26.71
C ILE A 118 0.91 10.15 -25.91
N ILE A 119 0.13 11.04 -26.51
CA ILE A 119 -1.02 11.68 -25.85
C ILE A 119 -2.06 10.62 -25.41
N ILE A 120 -2.33 9.65 -26.28
CA ILE A 120 -3.26 8.55 -26.00
C ILE A 120 -2.73 7.68 -24.87
N SER A 121 -1.45 7.33 -24.89
CA SER A 121 -0.79 6.53 -23.84
C SER A 121 -0.85 7.22 -22.48
N GLU A 122 -0.47 8.49 -22.40
CA GLU A 122 -0.51 9.26 -21.16
C GLU A 122 -1.93 9.48 -20.64
N SER A 123 -2.92 9.64 -21.54
CA SER A 123 -4.33 9.71 -21.17
C SER A 123 -4.84 8.39 -20.56
N LYS A 124 -4.46 7.25 -21.13
CA LYS A 124 -4.74 5.91 -20.56
C LYS A 124 -4.08 5.73 -19.19
N ARG A 125 -2.83 6.19 -19.06
CA ARG A 125 -2.10 6.16 -17.79
C ARG A 125 -2.84 6.93 -16.69
N LEU A 126 -3.34 8.15 -17.00
CA LEU A 126 -4.15 8.97 -16.10
C LEU A 126 -5.45 8.30 -15.70
N THR A 127 -6.13 7.68 -16.65
CA THR A 127 -7.38 6.95 -16.39
C THR A 127 -7.14 5.78 -15.43
N ASN A 128 -6.09 4.99 -15.67
CA ASN A 128 -5.72 3.86 -14.82
C ASN A 128 -5.31 4.34 -13.41
N LEU A 129 -4.55 5.42 -13.31
CA LEU A 129 -4.15 6.01 -12.03
C LEU A 129 -5.38 6.45 -11.23
N SER A 130 -6.32 7.16 -11.87
CA SER A 130 -7.57 7.62 -11.24
C SER A 130 -8.42 6.43 -10.77
N SER A 131 -8.60 5.41 -11.60
CA SER A 131 -9.36 4.21 -11.26
C SER A 131 -8.77 3.45 -10.08
N ASN A 132 -7.44 3.28 -10.04
CA ASN A 132 -6.75 2.62 -8.95
C ASN A 132 -6.89 3.39 -7.63
N ILE A 133 -6.81 4.72 -7.65
CA ILE A 133 -6.99 5.57 -6.48
C ILE A 133 -8.41 5.48 -5.94
N LEU A 134 -9.42 5.59 -6.82
CA LEU A 134 -10.82 5.47 -6.43
C LEU A 134 -11.10 4.08 -5.83
N MET A 135 -10.55 3.03 -6.42
CA MET A 135 -10.70 1.66 -5.92
C MET A 135 -10.02 1.49 -4.56
N LEU A 136 -8.77 1.94 -4.40
CA LEU A 136 -8.08 1.92 -3.11
C LEU A 136 -8.87 2.67 -2.03
N SER A 137 -9.34 3.89 -2.33
CA SER A 137 -10.13 4.69 -1.39
C SER A 137 -11.44 3.99 -0.98
N LYS A 138 -12.11 3.32 -1.91
CA LYS A 138 -13.30 2.51 -1.61
C LYS A 138 -12.96 1.33 -0.70
N LEU A 139 -11.88 0.62 -0.99
CA LEU A 139 -11.49 -0.58 -0.25
C LEU A 139 -10.89 -0.28 1.13
N GLU A 140 -10.33 0.91 1.36
CA GLU A 140 -9.83 1.33 2.69
C GLU A 140 -10.92 1.40 3.74
N ASN A 141 -12.08 1.88 3.35
CA ASN A 141 -13.23 2.02 4.23
C ASN A 141 -14.10 0.75 4.28
N GLN A 142 -13.78 -0.25 3.46
CA GLN A 142 -14.52 -1.49 3.37
C GLN A 142 -13.92 -2.54 4.32
N GLN A 143 -14.74 -3.09 5.20
CA GLN A 143 -14.35 -4.17 6.11
C GLN A 143 -14.86 -5.54 5.64
N ILE A 144 -15.89 -5.57 4.80
CA ILE A 144 -16.56 -6.79 4.33
C ILE A 144 -16.74 -6.69 2.82
N ILE A 145 -16.45 -7.78 2.13
CA ILE A 145 -16.71 -7.89 0.68
C ILE A 145 -18.21 -8.03 0.44
N THR A 146 -18.76 -7.16 -0.39
CA THR A 146 -20.14 -7.21 -0.90
C THR A 146 -20.18 -7.84 -2.29
N ASP A 147 -21.38 -8.19 -2.76
CA ASP A 147 -21.63 -8.72 -4.11
C ASP A 147 -20.81 -9.99 -4.41
N LYS A 148 -20.76 -10.90 -3.43
CA LYS A 148 -20.10 -12.19 -3.58
C LYS A 148 -20.87 -13.08 -4.55
N THR A 149 -20.13 -13.67 -5.50
CA THR A 149 -20.62 -14.65 -6.47
C THR A 149 -19.72 -15.88 -6.47
N SER A 150 -20.25 -17.04 -6.80
CA SER A 150 -19.44 -18.25 -7.01
C SER A 150 -19.01 -18.33 -8.47
N PHE A 151 -17.73 -18.56 -8.72
CA PHE A 151 -17.16 -18.64 -10.06
C PHE A 151 -15.95 -19.58 -10.08
N SER A 152 -15.54 -20.02 -11.28
CA SER A 152 -14.34 -20.84 -11.49
C SER A 152 -13.12 -19.95 -11.45
N LEU A 153 -12.25 -20.17 -10.44
CA LEU A 153 -11.07 -19.34 -10.21
C LEU A 153 -9.99 -19.54 -11.28
N ASP A 154 -9.81 -20.77 -11.74
CA ASP A 154 -8.90 -21.09 -12.84
C ASP A 154 -9.33 -20.45 -14.17
N GLU A 155 -10.64 -20.45 -14.48
CA GLU A 155 -11.16 -19.74 -15.65
C GLU A 155 -10.99 -18.23 -15.53
N GLN A 156 -11.19 -17.67 -14.34
CA GLN A 156 -10.94 -16.24 -14.11
C GLN A 156 -9.48 -15.88 -14.38
N ILE A 157 -8.53 -16.67 -13.87
CA ILE A 157 -7.09 -16.43 -14.10
C ILE A 157 -6.76 -16.56 -15.60
N ARG A 158 -7.31 -17.58 -16.31
CA ARG A 158 -7.15 -17.74 -17.78
C ARG A 158 -7.65 -16.50 -18.52
N ASN A 159 -8.84 -16.01 -18.15
CA ASN A 159 -9.41 -14.81 -18.76
C ASN A 159 -8.55 -13.57 -18.52
N CYS A 160 -7.94 -13.43 -17.33
CA CYS A 160 -6.99 -12.35 -17.05
C CYS A 160 -5.72 -12.45 -17.90
N ILE A 161 -5.19 -13.65 -18.15
CA ILE A 161 -4.06 -13.88 -19.08
C ILE A 161 -4.46 -13.43 -20.49
N LEU A 162 -5.62 -13.85 -20.99
CA LEU A 162 -6.12 -13.48 -22.32
C LEU A 162 -6.39 -11.98 -22.45
N LEU A 163 -6.86 -11.31 -21.39
CA LEU A 163 -7.04 -9.85 -21.38
C LEU A 163 -5.72 -9.11 -21.66
N LEU A 164 -4.60 -9.70 -21.30
CA LEU A 164 -3.26 -9.14 -21.47
C LEU A 164 -2.54 -9.65 -22.74
N GLU A 165 -3.27 -10.35 -23.65
CA GLU A 165 -2.71 -11.01 -24.83
C GLU A 165 -1.80 -10.12 -25.67
N LYS A 166 -2.24 -8.90 -25.98
CA LYS A 166 -1.43 -7.95 -26.76
C LYS A 166 -0.07 -7.65 -26.12
N GLN A 167 0.01 -7.65 -24.78
CA GLN A 167 1.23 -7.30 -24.08
C GLN A 167 2.23 -8.47 -24.08
N TRP A 168 1.78 -9.68 -23.78
CA TRP A 168 2.68 -10.84 -23.74
C TRP A 168 3.04 -11.36 -25.14
N THR A 169 2.14 -11.24 -26.13
CA THR A 169 2.47 -11.56 -27.55
C THR A 169 3.50 -10.59 -28.11
N ALA A 170 3.41 -9.29 -27.79
CA ALA A 170 4.39 -8.29 -28.25
C ALA A 170 5.81 -8.56 -27.70
N LYS A 171 5.95 -9.32 -26.61
CA LYS A 171 7.22 -9.74 -26.01
C LYS A 171 7.56 -11.19 -26.26
N ASP A 172 6.79 -11.92 -27.08
CA ASP A 172 6.97 -13.36 -27.31
C ASP A 172 7.06 -14.18 -26.01
N ILE A 173 6.24 -13.81 -25.00
CA ILE A 173 6.19 -14.51 -23.71
C ILE A 173 5.24 -15.69 -23.81
N SER A 174 5.68 -16.86 -23.32
CA SER A 174 4.86 -18.05 -23.20
C SER A 174 4.33 -18.24 -21.77
N PHE A 175 3.18 -18.91 -21.63
CA PHE A 175 2.62 -19.28 -20.32
C PHE A 175 2.69 -20.79 -20.10
N ASP A 176 3.26 -21.21 -18.96
CA ASP A 176 3.24 -22.57 -18.43
C ASP A 176 2.15 -22.64 -17.35
N ILE A 177 1.00 -23.27 -17.69
CA ILE A 177 -0.21 -23.22 -16.89
C ILE A 177 -0.50 -24.60 -16.28
N ASP A 178 -0.49 -24.66 -14.94
CA ASP A 178 -0.80 -25.84 -14.14
C ASP A 178 -1.83 -25.46 -13.07
N MET A 179 -3.13 -25.59 -13.40
CA MET A 179 -4.22 -25.12 -12.56
C MET A 179 -5.30 -26.18 -12.38
N GLN A 180 -5.66 -26.42 -11.12
CA GLN A 180 -6.83 -27.22 -10.75
C GLN A 180 -8.11 -26.41 -10.96
N GLU A 181 -9.19 -27.07 -11.33
CA GLU A 181 -10.54 -26.47 -11.36
C GLU A 181 -11.02 -26.21 -9.92
N ILE A 182 -11.16 -24.94 -9.53
CA ILE A 182 -11.53 -24.54 -8.17
C ILE A 182 -12.66 -23.54 -8.22
N GLN A 183 -13.79 -23.88 -7.58
CA GLN A 183 -14.88 -22.91 -7.34
C GLN A 183 -14.53 -22.03 -6.15
N TYR A 184 -14.69 -20.73 -6.29
CA TYR A 184 -14.43 -19.76 -5.22
C TYR A 184 -15.59 -18.75 -5.13
N THR A 185 -15.92 -18.35 -3.91
CA THR A 185 -17.04 -17.42 -3.66
C THR A 185 -16.52 -16.12 -3.07
N THR A 186 -16.47 -15.08 -3.87
CA THR A 186 -16.12 -13.72 -3.47
C THR A 186 -16.63 -12.72 -4.53
N ASN A 187 -16.24 -11.45 -4.42
CA ASN A 187 -16.46 -10.47 -5.49
C ASN A 187 -15.48 -10.75 -6.65
N ALA A 188 -16.02 -11.29 -7.75
CA ALA A 188 -15.23 -11.72 -8.91
C ALA A 188 -14.47 -10.56 -9.56
N GLU A 189 -15.09 -9.36 -9.65
CA GLU A 189 -14.46 -8.17 -10.24
C GLU A 189 -13.26 -7.71 -9.41
N MET A 190 -13.39 -7.66 -8.09
CA MET A 190 -12.29 -7.31 -7.20
C MET A 190 -11.14 -8.31 -7.30
N LEU A 191 -11.44 -9.62 -7.28
CA LEU A 191 -10.39 -10.64 -7.33
C LEU A 191 -9.69 -10.68 -8.69
N SER A 192 -10.40 -10.38 -9.79
CA SER A 192 -9.78 -10.28 -11.13
C SER A 192 -8.68 -9.20 -11.18
N GLN A 193 -8.82 -8.10 -10.42
CA GLN A 193 -7.79 -7.07 -10.33
C GLN A 193 -6.48 -7.57 -9.70
N VAL A 194 -6.56 -8.56 -8.80
CA VAL A 194 -5.37 -9.21 -8.24
C VAL A 194 -4.57 -9.87 -9.36
N TRP A 195 -5.22 -10.69 -10.17
CA TRP A 195 -4.56 -11.42 -11.24
C TRP A 195 -4.04 -10.51 -12.34
N VAL A 196 -4.84 -9.54 -12.78
CA VAL A 196 -4.42 -8.55 -13.80
C VAL A 196 -3.18 -7.78 -13.35
N ASN A 197 -3.10 -7.36 -12.09
CA ASN A 197 -1.94 -6.62 -11.59
C ASN A 197 -0.70 -7.52 -11.47
N ILE A 198 -0.82 -8.73 -10.93
CA ILE A 198 0.32 -9.63 -10.74
C ILE A 198 0.83 -10.12 -12.10
N ILE A 199 -0.06 -10.60 -12.99
CA ILE A 199 0.30 -11.09 -14.32
C ILE A 199 0.85 -9.94 -15.17
N GLY A 200 0.25 -8.75 -15.10
CA GLY A 200 0.74 -7.55 -15.77
C GLY A 200 2.17 -7.18 -15.34
N ASN A 201 2.48 -7.26 -14.06
CA ASN A 201 3.84 -7.07 -13.55
C ASN A 201 4.79 -8.17 -14.06
N ALA A 202 4.38 -9.43 -14.03
CA ALA A 202 5.18 -10.53 -14.55
C ALA A 202 5.54 -10.33 -16.03
N ILE A 203 4.57 -9.93 -16.87
CA ILE A 203 4.81 -9.62 -18.30
C ILE A 203 5.74 -8.42 -18.44
N LYS A 204 5.49 -7.35 -17.68
CA LYS A 204 6.22 -6.10 -17.75
C LYS A 204 7.71 -6.27 -17.48
N PHE A 205 8.05 -7.00 -16.42
CA PHE A 205 9.42 -7.15 -15.95
C PHE A 205 10.15 -8.36 -16.52
N SER A 206 9.47 -9.23 -17.27
CA SER A 206 10.08 -10.34 -18.00
C SER A 206 10.77 -9.87 -19.27
N PRO A 207 11.91 -10.46 -19.65
CA PRO A 207 12.54 -10.24 -20.94
C PRO A 207 11.71 -10.87 -22.08
N GLU A 208 11.97 -10.44 -23.31
CA GLU A 208 11.40 -11.05 -24.51
C GLU A 208 11.75 -12.54 -24.62
N GLY A 209 10.85 -13.35 -25.16
CA GLY A 209 11.02 -14.79 -25.35
C GLY A 209 11.04 -15.61 -24.06
N SER A 210 10.66 -15.02 -22.91
CA SER A 210 10.65 -15.72 -21.63
C SER A 210 9.36 -16.51 -21.39
N SER A 211 9.29 -17.22 -20.25
CA SER A 211 8.08 -17.92 -19.83
C SER A 211 7.62 -17.49 -18.45
N ILE A 212 6.30 -17.36 -18.28
CA ILE A 212 5.64 -17.11 -16.99
C ILE A 212 4.91 -18.38 -16.61
N ARG A 213 5.15 -18.87 -15.38
CA ARG A 213 4.45 -20.03 -14.84
C ARG A 213 3.31 -19.58 -13.94
N VAL A 214 2.14 -20.20 -14.13
CA VAL A 214 0.95 -19.97 -13.30
C VAL A 214 0.49 -21.31 -12.75
N LYS A 215 0.45 -21.41 -11.41
CA LYS A 215 -0.08 -22.57 -10.71
C LYS A 215 -1.27 -22.18 -9.87
N LEU A 216 -2.26 -23.06 -9.80
CA LEU A 216 -3.40 -22.95 -8.90
C LEU A 216 -3.70 -24.34 -8.34
N PHE A 217 -3.65 -24.47 -7.04
CA PHE A 217 -3.93 -25.72 -6.35
C PHE A 217 -4.58 -25.48 -4.99
N LYS A 218 -5.23 -26.52 -4.48
CA LYS A 218 -5.87 -26.51 -3.17
C LYS A 218 -5.24 -27.57 -2.28
N GLU A 219 -4.83 -27.17 -1.09
CA GLU A 219 -4.34 -28.07 -0.04
C GLU A 219 -5.16 -27.84 1.26
N GLY A 220 -5.94 -28.83 1.65
CA GLY A 220 -6.89 -28.68 2.75
C GLY A 220 -7.89 -27.58 2.48
N ASP A 221 -8.00 -26.61 3.41
CA ASP A 221 -8.91 -25.46 3.33
C ASP A 221 -8.25 -24.21 2.73
N VAL A 222 -7.05 -24.35 2.12
CA VAL A 222 -6.28 -23.24 1.56
C VAL A 222 -6.15 -23.41 0.05
N ILE A 223 -6.51 -22.38 -0.69
CA ILE A 223 -6.30 -22.24 -2.12
C ILE A 223 -5.03 -21.41 -2.33
N THR A 224 -4.10 -21.90 -3.15
CA THR A 224 -2.84 -21.22 -3.45
C THR A 224 -2.74 -20.96 -4.94
N ALA A 225 -2.48 -19.71 -5.30
CA ALA A 225 -2.11 -19.30 -6.66
C ALA A 225 -0.67 -18.77 -6.66
N GLU A 226 0.17 -19.32 -7.56
CA GLU A 226 1.55 -18.91 -7.74
C GLU A 226 1.74 -18.36 -9.15
N ILE A 227 2.31 -17.17 -9.28
CA ILE A 227 2.70 -16.57 -10.55
C ILE A 227 4.20 -16.31 -10.50
N THR A 228 4.95 -17.07 -11.29
CA THR A 228 6.42 -17.03 -11.32
C THR A 228 6.89 -16.49 -12.66
N ASP A 229 7.66 -15.41 -12.64
CA ASP A 229 8.34 -14.85 -13.79
C ASP A 229 9.87 -15.12 -13.77
N ARG A 230 10.51 -14.94 -14.90
CA ARG A 230 11.97 -14.98 -15.07
C ARG A 230 12.52 -13.57 -15.36
N GLY A 231 11.93 -12.57 -14.75
CA GLY A 231 12.28 -11.17 -14.94
C GLY A 231 13.53 -10.74 -14.19
N ILE A 232 13.67 -9.42 -14.09
CA ILE A 232 14.82 -8.79 -13.40
C ILE A 232 14.92 -9.13 -11.91
N GLY A 233 13.82 -9.59 -11.29
CA GLY A 233 13.75 -9.83 -9.86
C GLY A 233 13.92 -8.55 -9.03
N MET A 234 13.94 -8.73 -7.72
CA MET A 234 14.01 -7.65 -6.73
C MET A 234 15.07 -7.96 -5.67
N ASP A 235 15.70 -6.92 -5.13
CA ASP A 235 16.51 -7.01 -3.93
C ASP A 235 15.65 -6.96 -2.66
N GLN A 236 16.25 -7.26 -1.51
CA GLN A 236 15.54 -7.33 -0.24
C GLN A 236 14.94 -5.98 0.18
N GLN A 237 15.61 -4.88 -0.16
CA GLN A 237 15.11 -3.53 0.14
C GLN A 237 13.84 -3.26 -0.67
N THR A 238 13.84 -3.55 -1.95
CA THR A 238 12.67 -3.41 -2.82
C THR A 238 11.51 -4.29 -2.32
N ILE A 239 11.76 -5.57 -1.99
CA ILE A 239 10.74 -6.50 -1.50
C ILE A 239 10.02 -5.95 -0.25
N SER A 240 10.75 -5.28 0.66
CA SER A 240 10.16 -4.76 1.89
C SER A 240 9.18 -3.59 1.66
N HIS A 241 9.25 -2.91 0.52
CA HIS A 241 8.46 -1.71 0.20
C HIS A 241 7.46 -1.88 -0.96
N ILE A 242 7.46 -3.00 -1.70
CA ILE A 242 6.62 -3.17 -2.91
C ILE A 242 5.12 -3.04 -2.69
N PHE A 243 4.65 -3.22 -1.46
CA PHE A 243 3.25 -3.04 -1.08
C PHE A 243 2.93 -1.64 -0.55
N GLU A 244 3.93 -0.75 -0.48
CA GLU A 244 3.71 0.67 -0.16
C GLU A 244 3.18 1.41 -1.39
N ARG A 245 2.29 2.38 -1.14
CA ARG A 245 1.67 3.15 -2.22
C ARG A 245 2.69 4.06 -2.90
N PHE A 246 2.60 4.12 -4.23
CA PHE A 246 3.51 4.90 -5.09
C PHE A 246 4.98 4.47 -5.02
N TYR A 247 5.29 3.39 -4.31
CA TYR A 247 6.63 2.87 -4.32
C TYR A 247 6.97 2.27 -5.68
N GLN A 248 8.12 2.67 -6.21
CA GLN A 248 8.71 2.15 -7.43
C GLN A 248 10.19 1.94 -7.14
N GLY A 249 10.70 0.73 -7.35
CA GLY A 249 12.15 0.48 -7.21
C GLY A 249 12.94 1.33 -8.22
N ASP A 250 14.17 1.69 -7.89
CA ASP A 250 15.01 2.65 -8.65
C ASP A 250 15.09 2.39 -10.16
N ARG A 251 14.97 1.13 -10.59
CA ARG A 251 14.98 0.75 -12.03
C ARG A 251 13.60 0.66 -12.66
N ALA A 252 12.54 0.67 -11.87
CA ALA A 252 11.17 0.68 -12.34
C ALA A 252 10.72 2.09 -12.79
N HIS A 253 11.44 3.15 -12.39
CA HIS A 253 11.17 4.51 -12.86
C HIS A 253 11.28 4.68 -14.39
N ALA A 254 12.02 3.80 -15.07
CA ALA A 254 12.13 3.78 -16.54
C ALA A 254 10.98 3.01 -17.21
N SER A 255 10.10 2.34 -16.44
CA SER A 255 9.02 1.52 -16.96
C SER A 255 7.65 2.04 -16.47
N GLU A 256 6.64 1.99 -17.34
CA GLU A 256 5.27 2.44 -17.04
C GLU A 256 4.69 1.75 -15.79
N GLY A 257 4.27 2.54 -14.79
CA GLY A 257 3.59 2.07 -13.60
C GLY A 257 3.39 3.23 -12.63
N ASN A 258 2.40 3.13 -11.74
CA ASN A 258 2.07 4.18 -10.78
C ASN A 258 2.27 3.75 -9.32
N GLY A 259 2.86 2.55 -9.06
CA GLY A 259 3.09 2.04 -7.71
C GLY A 259 1.83 1.79 -6.88
N LEU A 260 0.65 1.64 -7.52
CA LEU A 260 -0.63 1.40 -6.84
C LEU A 260 -1.17 -0.02 -7.02
N GLY A 261 -0.66 -0.76 -8.00
CA GLY A 261 -1.17 -2.10 -8.32
C GLY A 261 -0.97 -3.12 -7.18
N LEU A 262 0.24 -3.23 -6.64
CA LEU A 262 0.55 -4.17 -5.56
C LEU A 262 -0.08 -3.80 -4.20
N PRO A 263 -0.13 -2.52 -3.78
CA PRO A 263 -0.96 -2.10 -2.64
C PRO A 263 -2.44 -2.50 -2.79
N LEU A 264 -3.02 -2.34 -3.99
CA LEU A 264 -4.38 -2.77 -4.29
C LEU A 264 -4.54 -4.28 -4.17
N VAL A 265 -3.60 -5.06 -4.73
CA VAL A 265 -3.56 -6.53 -4.61
C VAL A 265 -3.56 -6.94 -3.15
N LYS A 266 -2.65 -6.39 -2.35
CA LYS A 266 -2.56 -6.71 -0.92
C LYS A 266 -3.88 -6.44 -0.19
N ARG A 267 -4.49 -5.28 -0.42
CA ARG A 267 -5.75 -4.91 0.23
C ARG A 267 -6.91 -5.84 -0.15
N ILE A 268 -7.03 -6.21 -1.43
CA ILE A 268 -8.08 -7.15 -1.89
C ILE A 268 -7.88 -8.53 -1.27
N VAL A 269 -6.64 -9.04 -1.25
CA VAL A 269 -6.32 -10.35 -0.66
C VAL A 269 -6.62 -10.36 0.84
N GLU A 270 -6.28 -9.29 1.58
CA GLU A 270 -6.62 -9.12 2.99
C GLU A 270 -8.14 -9.12 3.24
N LEU A 271 -8.91 -8.45 2.39
CA LEU A 271 -10.37 -8.45 2.47
C LEU A 271 -10.98 -9.84 2.21
N CYS A 272 -10.31 -10.67 1.40
CA CYS A 272 -10.65 -12.09 1.21
C CYS A 272 -10.15 -12.98 2.36
N ASN A 273 -9.66 -12.43 3.49
CA ASN A 273 -9.00 -13.16 4.58
C ASN A 273 -7.80 -14.01 4.11
N GLY A 274 -7.21 -13.64 2.99
CA GLY A 274 -6.04 -14.29 2.40
C GLY A 274 -4.72 -13.63 2.81
N ASN A 275 -3.65 -14.15 2.24
CA ASN A 275 -2.31 -13.59 2.40
C ASN A 275 -1.57 -13.56 1.06
N ILE A 276 -0.68 -12.60 0.88
CA ILE A 276 0.22 -12.53 -0.28
C ILE A 276 1.67 -12.50 0.18
N ARG A 277 2.49 -13.35 -0.43
CA ARG A 277 3.95 -13.39 -0.23
C ARG A 277 4.66 -13.21 -1.54
N VAL A 278 5.89 -12.76 -1.46
CA VAL A 278 6.78 -12.55 -2.61
C VAL A 278 8.13 -13.18 -2.31
N GLU A 279 8.58 -14.00 -3.23
CA GLU A 279 9.90 -14.58 -3.26
C GLU A 279 10.61 -14.06 -4.51
N SER A 280 11.67 -13.31 -4.34
CA SER A 280 12.39 -12.73 -5.47
C SER A 280 13.87 -12.65 -5.19
N GLN A 281 14.65 -12.79 -6.25
CA GLN A 281 16.08 -12.56 -6.24
C GLN A 281 16.46 -11.76 -7.47
N TYR A 282 17.23 -10.69 -7.27
CA TYR A 282 17.73 -9.89 -8.38
C TYR A 282 18.43 -10.74 -9.45
N GLY A 283 18.03 -10.58 -10.70
CA GLY A 283 18.52 -11.35 -11.86
C GLY A 283 17.94 -12.76 -12.03
N LYS A 284 17.01 -13.22 -11.16
CA LYS A 284 16.41 -14.57 -11.25
C LYS A 284 14.90 -14.57 -11.45
N GLY A 285 14.24 -13.43 -11.30
CA GLY A 285 12.80 -13.31 -11.42
C GLY A 285 12.07 -13.23 -10.08
N THR A 286 10.74 -13.30 -10.13
CA THR A 286 9.86 -13.13 -8.98
C THR A 286 8.78 -14.21 -8.97
N ASN A 287 8.45 -14.70 -7.78
CA ASN A 287 7.31 -15.56 -7.52
C ASN A 287 6.34 -14.85 -6.55
N PHE A 288 5.14 -14.52 -7.02
CA PHE A 288 4.03 -14.07 -6.21
C PHE A 288 3.17 -15.25 -5.78
N ILE A 289 2.94 -15.37 -4.48
CA ILE A 289 2.17 -16.45 -3.87
C ILE A 289 0.97 -15.83 -3.16
N VAL A 290 -0.22 -16.09 -3.67
CA VAL A 290 -1.49 -15.65 -3.06
C VAL A 290 -2.16 -16.85 -2.45
N THR A 291 -2.48 -16.78 -1.15
CA THR A 291 -3.23 -17.81 -0.43
C THR A 291 -4.58 -17.27 -0.02
N LEU A 292 -5.63 -18.03 -0.28
CA LEU A 292 -7.01 -17.69 0.03
C LEU A 292 -7.64 -18.83 0.86
N PRO A 293 -8.45 -18.54 1.89
CA PRO A 293 -9.24 -19.57 2.55
C PRO A 293 -10.33 -20.09 1.62
N GLU A 294 -10.71 -21.36 1.71
CA GLU A 294 -11.77 -21.96 0.89
C GLU A 294 -13.10 -21.19 1.02
N ASN A 295 -13.42 -20.72 2.21
CA ASN A 295 -14.59 -19.90 2.50
C ASN A 295 -14.14 -18.45 2.71
N GLY A 296 -14.27 -17.64 1.69
CA GLY A 296 -13.91 -16.22 1.67
C GLY A 296 -14.94 -15.28 2.32
#